data_4ba83a84430321f1a12d6b25db7de21c
#
_entry.id   4ba83a84430321f1a12d6b25db7de21c
#
_cell.length_a   1.000
_cell.length_b   1.000
_cell.length_c   1.000
_cell.angle_alpha   90.00
_cell.angle_beta   90.00
_cell.angle_gamma   90.00
#
_symmetry.space_group_name_H-M   'P 1'
#
loop_
_entity.id
_entity.type
_entity.pdbx_description
1 polymer ?
#
loop_
_entity_poly.entity_id
_entity_poly.type
_entity_poly.pdbx_seq_one_letter_code
_entity_poly.pdbx_strand_id
1 'polypeptide(L)'
;DCQRNRMMGSKFLEAVICGVEVTAAVGIASRAPMRFFRPATVGLMGAVVALAKAHGADRTTMKNALGLAFSYVSGNMQAHLEGSPALAYQVGIAARNAIFAWDMAREGCHGPHDVFEGPYGFMNLIEDKWDLKPSVDRLGKVWAIEELVHKPYPSGRASHGIIRLLEEILSEQKLNPSDIKSLKASVPPLILRLVGRSWKKSLSLAQARLCLPF
;
A
#
# COMPACT_ATOMS: atom_id res chain seq x y z
N ASP A 1 11.98 13.57 -6.36
CA ASP A 1 13.43 13.53 -6.14
C ASP A 1 14.20 13.29 -7.44
N CYS A 2 13.94 12.23 -8.22
CA CYS A 2 14.65 11.92 -9.47
C CYS A 2 14.62 13.07 -10.50
N GLN A 3 13.49 13.73 -10.67
CA GLN A 3 13.38 14.90 -11.55
C GLN A 3 14.22 16.07 -11.05
N ARG A 4 14.20 16.35 -9.74
CA ARG A 4 15.00 17.41 -9.12
C ARG A 4 16.50 17.19 -9.33
N ASN A 5 16.93 15.92 -9.26
CA ASN A 5 18.33 15.52 -9.45
C ASN A 5 18.67 15.15 -10.90
N ARG A 6 17.78 15.40 -11.86
CA ARG A 6 17.95 15.12 -13.31
C ARG A 6 18.46 13.69 -13.60
N MET A 7 17.93 12.71 -12.89
CA MET A 7 18.32 11.31 -13.07
C MET A 7 17.81 10.77 -14.41
N MET A 8 18.55 9.83 -14.98
CA MET A 8 18.14 9.12 -16.19
C MET A 8 16.86 8.31 -15.93
N GLY A 9 15.99 8.21 -16.94
CA GLY A 9 14.74 7.47 -16.86
C GLY A 9 14.92 5.99 -16.50
N SER A 10 16.00 5.34 -17.00
CA SER A 10 16.33 3.96 -16.62
C SER A 10 16.59 3.80 -15.12
N LYS A 11 17.37 4.70 -14.50
CA LYS A 11 17.62 4.70 -13.06
C LYS A 11 16.32 4.91 -12.27
N PHE A 12 15.44 5.77 -12.75
CA PHE A 12 14.13 5.96 -12.14
C PHE A 12 13.30 4.67 -12.18
N LEU A 13 13.24 3.98 -13.33
CA LEU A 13 12.51 2.72 -13.45
C LEU A 13 13.08 1.62 -12.55
N GLU A 14 14.42 1.47 -12.52
CA GLU A 14 15.07 0.53 -11.60
C GLU A 14 14.71 0.82 -10.13
N ALA A 15 14.72 2.09 -9.74
CA ALA A 15 14.37 2.51 -8.38
C ALA A 15 12.91 2.16 -8.05
N VAL A 16 11.97 2.41 -8.97
CA VAL A 16 10.56 2.06 -8.79
C VAL A 16 10.39 0.55 -8.64
N ILE A 17 11.03 -0.25 -9.50
CA ILE A 17 10.99 -1.71 -9.40
C ILE A 17 11.49 -2.18 -8.03
N CYS A 18 12.67 -1.74 -7.61
CA CYS A 18 13.22 -2.12 -6.30
C CYS A 18 12.30 -1.70 -5.13
N GLY A 19 11.71 -0.50 -5.20
CA GLY A 19 10.77 -0.04 -4.18
C GLY A 19 9.48 -0.88 -4.12
N VAL A 20 8.96 -1.28 -5.28
CA VAL A 20 7.80 -2.18 -5.37
C VAL A 20 8.12 -3.55 -4.80
N GLU A 21 9.30 -4.12 -5.13
CA GLU A 21 9.75 -5.40 -4.60
C GLU A 21 9.75 -5.43 -3.07
N VAL A 22 10.38 -4.44 -2.44
CA VAL A 22 10.44 -4.39 -0.96
C VAL A 22 9.06 -4.15 -0.36
N THR A 23 8.26 -3.24 -0.94
CA THR A 23 6.89 -3.01 -0.49
C THR A 23 6.05 -4.28 -0.55
N ALA A 24 6.14 -5.03 -1.65
CA ALA A 24 5.41 -6.27 -1.83
C ALA A 24 5.92 -7.37 -0.89
N ALA A 25 7.25 -7.55 -0.79
CA ALA A 25 7.85 -8.56 0.07
C ALA A 25 7.42 -8.41 1.53
N VAL A 26 7.51 -7.20 2.08
CA VAL A 26 7.09 -6.91 3.46
C VAL A 26 5.57 -7.03 3.62
N GLY A 27 4.80 -6.53 2.65
CA GLY A 27 3.33 -6.58 2.69
C GLY A 27 2.76 -8.00 2.61
N ILE A 28 3.35 -8.88 1.79
CA ILE A 28 2.93 -10.28 1.60
C ILE A 28 3.35 -11.14 2.81
N ALA A 29 4.44 -10.79 3.49
CA ALA A 29 4.91 -11.50 4.67
C ALA A 29 3.91 -11.51 5.83
N SER A 30 3.03 -10.52 5.89
CA SER A 30 2.00 -10.45 6.93
C SER A 30 0.95 -11.56 6.75
N ARG A 31 0.62 -12.23 7.86
CA ARG A 31 -0.39 -13.29 7.97
C ARG A 31 -1.56 -12.88 8.85
N ALA A 32 -1.59 -11.64 9.31
CA ALA A 32 -2.58 -11.12 10.24
C ALA A 32 -3.58 -10.18 9.56
N PRO A 33 -4.77 -9.95 10.17
CA PRO A 33 -5.68 -8.90 9.75
C PRO A 33 -5.02 -7.52 9.81
N MET A 34 -5.33 -6.67 8.83
CA MET A 34 -4.77 -5.33 8.71
C MET A 34 -5.27 -4.41 9.83
N ARG A 35 -4.40 -4.03 10.74
CA ARG A 35 -4.64 -3.00 11.78
C ARG A 35 -4.06 -1.65 11.36
N PHE A 36 -2.92 -1.68 10.73
CA PHE A 36 -2.25 -0.52 10.16
C PHE A 36 -2.54 -0.41 8.66
N PHE A 37 -2.47 0.79 8.13
CA PHE A 37 -2.69 1.03 6.71
C PHE A 37 -1.42 0.70 5.92
N ARG A 38 -1.30 -0.54 5.47
CA ARG A 38 -0.11 -1.07 4.79
C ARG A 38 0.42 -0.23 3.64
N PRO A 39 -0.41 0.39 2.77
CA PRO A 39 0.10 1.30 1.74
C PRO A 39 0.97 2.43 2.27
N ALA A 40 0.74 2.89 3.50
CA ALA A 40 1.59 3.89 4.14
C ALA A 40 2.77 3.25 4.90
N THR A 41 2.52 2.19 5.70
CA THR A 41 3.57 1.60 6.55
C THR A 41 4.64 0.87 5.73
N VAL A 42 4.26 -0.08 4.87
CA VAL A 42 5.23 -0.80 4.01
C VAL A 42 5.69 0.06 2.83
N GLY A 43 4.82 0.96 2.34
CA GLY A 43 5.16 1.90 1.28
C GLY A 43 6.29 2.85 1.65
N LEU A 44 6.41 3.24 2.92
CA LEU A 44 7.54 4.00 3.44
C LEU A 44 8.86 3.25 3.23
N MET A 45 8.91 1.96 3.57
CA MET A 45 10.12 1.13 3.42
C MET A 45 10.53 0.99 1.95
N GLY A 46 9.55 0.70 1.08
CA GLY A 46 9.81 0.63 -0.37
C GLY A 46 10.28 1.96 -0.96
N ALA A 47 9.71 3.09 -0.52
CA ALA A 47 10.12 4.41 -0.98
C ALA A 47 11.56 4.75 -0.58
N VAL A 48 12.00 4.36 0.62
CA VAL A 48 13.40 4.52 1.05
C VAL A 48 14.33 3.70 0.19
N VAL A 49 13.99 2.43 -0.09
CA VAL A 49 14.82 1.58 -0.96
C VAL A 49 14.88 2.14 -2.38
N ALA A 50 13.76 2.66 -2.91
CA ALA A 50 13.74 3.32 -4.21
C ALA A 50 14.69 4.52 -4.25
N LEU A 51 14.69 5.38 -3.21
CA LEU A 51 15.60 6.53 -3.10
C LEU A 51 17.05 6.06 -3.03
N ALA A 52 17.37 5.11 -2.15
CA ALA A 52 18.70 4.58 -2.00
C ALA A 52 19.22 3.96 -3.31
N LYS A 53 18.39 3.19 -4.03
CA LYS A 53 18.73 2.61 -5.34
C LYS A 53 18.96 3.70 -6.40
N ALA A 54 18.10 4.71 -6.48
CA ALA A 54 18.20 5.81 -7.43
C ALA A 54 19.52 6.57 -7.27
N HIS A 55 19.98 6.74 -6.05
CA HIS A 55 21.22 7.46 -5.72
C HIS A 55 22.48 6.56 -5.68
N GLY A 56 22.33 5.25 -5.89
CA GLY A 56 23.46 4.32 -5.83
C GLY A 56 24.06 4.18 -4.43
N ALA A 57 23.22 4.24 -3.41
CA ALA A 57 23.65 4.14 -2.02
C ALA A 57 24.40 2.83 -1.73
N ASP A 58 25.40 2.89 -0.88
CA ASP A 58 25.99 1.71 -0.30
C ASP A 58 25.05 1.01 0.71
N ARG A 59 25.43 -0.19 1.10
CA ARG A 59 24.61 -1.03 2.02
C ARG A 59 24.41 -0.37 3.38
N THR A 60 25.39 0.34 3.89
CA THR A 60 25.36 0.97 5.21
C THR A 60 24.41 2.15 5.21
N THR A 61 24.54 3.03 4.24
CA THR A 61 23.65 4.18 4.07
C THR A 61 22.19 3.74 3.86
N MET A 62 21.94 2.69 3.06
CA MET A 62 20.60 2.12 2.88
C MET A 62 20.03 1.58 4.20
N LYS A 63 20.82 0.85 4.99
CA LYS A 63 20.39 0.36 6.31
C LYS A 63 20.06 1.49 7.27
N ASN A 64 20.89 2.52 7.32
CA ASN A 64 20.65 3.70 8.14
C ASN A 64 19.33 4.40 7.72
N ALA A 65 19.12 4.58 6.42
CA ALA A 65 17.89 5.19 5.90
C ALA A 65 16.64 4.38 6.26
N LEU A 66 16.69 3.05 6.16
CA LEU A 66 15.60 2.16 6.58
C LEU A 66 15.34 2.25 8.08
N GLY A 67 16.40 2.29 8.90
CA GLY A 67 16.30 2.42 10.36
C GLY A 67 15.69 3.75 10.78
N LEU A 68 16.13 4.85 10.16
CA LEU A 68 15.57 6.18 10.39
C LEU A 68 14.09 6.23 9.96
N ALA A 69 13.78 5.71 8.77
CA ALA A 69 12.42 5.67 8.25
C ALA A 69 11.48 4.86 9.16
N PHE A 70 11.96 3.77 9.72
CA PHE A 70 11.17 2.96 10.64
C PHE A 70 10.69 3.76 11.86
N SER A 71 11.49 4.70 12.35
CA SER A 71 11.09 5.60 13.44
C SER A 71 9.94 6.55 13.08
N TYR A 72 9.64 6.71 11.79
CA TYR A 72 8.57 7.57 11.27
C TYR A 72 7.39 6.78 10.68
N VAL A 73 7.35 5.45 10.87
CA VAL A 73 6.24 4.63 10.38
C VAL A 73 4.94 5.09 11.00
N SER A 74 3.99 5.38 10.13
CA SER A 74 2.66 5.82 10.53
C SER A 74 1.61 5.31 9.56
N GLY A 75 0.35 5.40 9.96
CA GLY A 75 -0.77 5.00 9.14
C GLY A 75 -1.63 3.95 9.83
N ASN A 76 -2.92 4.22 9.93
CA ASN A 76 -3.88 3.37 10.61
C ASN A 76 -5.15 3.20 9.78
N MET A 77 -5.96 2.20 10.14
CA MET A 77 -7.19 1.87 9.43
C MET A 77 -8.40 2.69 9.85
N GLN A 78 -8.29 3.58 10.87
CA GLN A 78 -9.42 4.39 11.32
C GLN A 78 -9.89 5.34 10.22
N ALA A 79 -8.96 5.97 9.51
CA ALA A 79 -9.29 6.82 8.36
C ALA A 79 -10.02 6.06 7.24
N HIS A 80 -9.69 4.78 7.03
CA HIS A 80 -10.41 3.92 6.11
C HIS A 80 -11.84 3.63 6.60
N LEU A 81 -11.96 3.26 7.88
CA LEU A 81 -13.25 2.93 8.48
C LEU A 81 -14.23 4.10 8.42
N GLU A 82 -13.76 5.32 8.66
CA GLU A 82 -14.58 6.53 8.63
C GLU A 82 -14.75 7.12 7.22
N GLY A 83 -13.97 6.68 6.24
CA GLY A 83 -13.94 7.28 4.90
C GLY A 83 -13.35 8.70 4.90
N SER A 84 -12.39 8.93 5.77
CA SER A 84 -11.70 10.22 5.89
C SER A 84 -10.70 10.44 4.74
N PRO A 85 -10.56 11.67 4.21
CA PRO A 85 -9.49 12.03 3.28
C PRO A 85 -8.08 11.76 3.82
N ALA A 86 -7.92 11.70 5.13
CA ALA A 86 -6.66 11.36 5.81
C ALA A 86 -6.07 10.03 5.31
N LEU A 87 -6.90 9.11 4.80
CA LEU A 87 -6.42 7.86 4.21
C LEU A 87 -5.39 8.09 3.08
N ALA A 88 -5.68 9.02 2.17
CA ALA A 88 -4.74 9.35 1.08
C ALA A 88 -3.51 10.11 1.58
N TYR A 89 -3.71 10.99 2.56
CA TYR A 89 -2.61 11.78 3.13
C TYR A 89 -1.57 10.92 3.84
N GLN A 90 -1.96 9.80 4.45
CA GLN A 90 -1.03 8.85 5.06
C GLN A 90 0.03 8.34 4.07
N VAL A 91 -0.34 8.10 2.81
CA VAL A 91 0.61 7.70 1.76
C VAL A 91 1.54 8.85 1.38
N GLY A 92 1.01 10.07 1.25
CA GLY A 92 1.81 11.26 0.99
C GLY A 92 2.82 11.56 2.12
N ILE A 93 2.39 11.39 3.38
CA ILE A 93 3.26 11.53 4.55
C ILE A 93 4.36 10.46 4.54
N ALA A 94 4.04 9.22 4.20
CA ALA A 94 5.03 8.15 4.06
C ALA A 94 6.10 8.51 3.00
N ALA A 95 5.69 9.01 1.83
CA ALA A 95 6.62 9.47 0.81
C ALA A 95 7.53 10.62 1.28
N ARG A 96 6.95 11.61 1.98
CA ARG A 96 7.72 12.70 2.60
C ARG A 96 8.74 12.18 3.63
N ASN A 97 8.31 11.28 4.50
CA ASN A 97 9.16 10.70 5.54
C ASN A 97 10.29 9.84 4.94
N ALA A 98 10.04 9.17 3.80
CA ALA A 98 11.09 8.44 3.08
C ALA A 98 12.21 9.38 2.60
N ILE A 99 11.84 10.52 2.01
CA ILE A 99 12.82 11.52 1.56
C ILE A 99 13.60 12.06 2.76
N PHE A 100 12.91 12.37 3.84
CA PHE A 100 13.55 12.90 5.05
C PHE A 100 14.53 11.89 5.66
N ALA A 101 14.14 10.63 5.79
CA ALA A 101 15.02 9.57 6.31
C ALA A 101 16.23 9.33 5.40
N TRP A 102 16.02 9.37 4.08
CA TRP A 102 17.09 9.27 3.09
C TRP A 102 18.09 10.43 3.21
N ASP A 103 17.60 11.67 3.28
CA ASP A 103 18.46 12.85 3.40
C ASP A 103 19.29 12.80 4.69
N MET A 104 18.69 12.43 5.83
CA MET A 104 19.41 12.26 7.09
C MET A 104 20.50 11.17 7.00
N ALA A 105 20.19 10.02 6.43
CA ALA A 105 21.16 8.93 6.30
C ALA A 105 22.35 9.33 5.40
N ARG A 106 22.07 10.05 4.33
CA ARG A 106 23.09 10.55 3.41
C ARG A 106 24.02 11.57 4.06
N GLU A 107 23.53 12.34 5.02
CA GLU A 107 24.33 13.29 5.83
C GLU A 107 25.01 12.60 7.04
N GLY A 108 25.02 11.25 7.07
CA GLY A 108 25.73 10.48 8.09
C GLY A 108 24.95 10.17 9.36
N CYS A 109 23.64 10.43 9.41
CA CYS A 109 22.84 10.01 10.55
C CYS A 109 22.64 8.47 10.55
N HIS A 110 22.75 7.89 11.73
CA HIS A 110 22.60 6.44 11.92
C HIS A 110 21.18 6.07 12.37
N GLY A 111 20.65 4.96 11.84
CA GLY A 111 19.42 4.32 12.27
C GLY A 111 19.66 2.90 12.77
N PRO A 112 18.71 2.29 13.48
CA PRO A 112 18.79 0.87 13.85
C PRO A 112 18.87 -0.03 12.62
N HIS A 113 19.62 -1.12 12.67
CA HIS A 113 19.82 -1.98 11.50
C HIS A 113 18.91 -3.21 11.47
N ASP A 114 18.42 -3.68 12.61
CA ASP A 114 17.51 -4.82 12.67
C ASP A 114 16.06 -4.37 12.61
N VAL A 115 15.73 -3.75 11.47
CA VAL A 115 14.49 -3.00 11.25
C VAL A 115 13.28 -3.92 11.08
N PHE A 116 13.46 -5.12 10.49
CA PHE A 116 12.32 -5.98 10.14
C PHE A 116 12.02 -7.03 11.20
N GLU A 117 13.00 -7.81 11.61
CA GLU A 117 12.82 -9.01 12.45
C GLU A 117 13.28 -8.83 13.90
N GLY A 118 13.93 -7.72 14.23
CA GLY A 118 14.37 -7.41 15.58
C GLY A 118 13.23 -7.45 16.61
N PRO A 119 13.53 -7.57 17.90
CA PRO A 119 12.50 -7.66 18.96
C PRO A 119 11.49 -6.50 18.91
N TYR A 120 11.94 -5.34 18.50
CA TYR A 120 11.13 -4.14 18.28
C TYR A 120 11.11 -3.73 16.81
N GLY A 121 11.36 -4.67 15.90
CA GLY A 121 11.34 -4.47 14.46
C GLY A 121 9.92 -4.35 13.91
N PHE A 122 9.83 -3.94 12.64
CA PHE A 122 8.57 -3.68 11.95
C PHE A 122 7.58 -4.84 12.05
N MET A 123 8.05 -6.07 11.80
CA MET A 123 7.18 -7.24 11.77
C MET A 123 6.63 -7.57 13.16
N ASN A 124 7.44 -7.44 14.19
CA ASN A 124 7.04 -7.75 15.56
C ASN A 124 6.16 -6.66 16.21
N LEU A 125 6.31 -5.39 15.82
CA LEU A 125 5.49 -4.30 16.35
C LEU A 125 4.19 -4.08 15.59
N ILE A 126 4.19 -4.28 14.27
CA ILE A 126 3.07 -3.88 13.39
C ILE A 126 2.21 -5.07 12.98
N GLU A 127 2.79 -6.25 12.88
CA GLU A 127 2.11 -7.45 12.42
C GLU A 127 2.03 -8.51 13.54
N ASP A 128 0.82 -9.06 13.79
CA ASP A 128 0.63 -10.10 14.81
C ASP A 128 1.21 -11.47 14.42
N LYS A 129 1.15 -11.75 13.11
CA LYS A 129 1.66 -13.00 12.52
C LYS A 129 2.31 -12.68 11.20
N TRP A 130 3.49 -13.19 10.99
CA TRP A 130 4.24 -12.92 9.77
C TRP A 130 5.19 -14.05 9.43
N ASP A 131 5.62 -14.09 8.16
CA ASP A 131 6.63 -14.98 7.64
C ASP A 131 7.31 -14.28 6.45
N LEU A 132 8.52 -13.77 6.68
CA LEU A 132 9.32 -13.06 5.67
C LEU A 132 10.04 -14.00 4.71
N LYS A 133 10.32 -15.23 5.14
CA LYS A 133 11.16 -16.15 4.37
C LYS A 133 10.66 -16.41 2.96
N PRO A 134 9.38 -16.75 2.70
CA PRO A 134 8.90 -16.97 1.34
C PRO A 134 9.03 -15.73 0.44
N SER A 135 8.86 -14.54 1.01
CA SER A 135 9.00 -13.28 0.27
C SER A 135 10.46 -13.00 -0.08
N VAL A 136 11.39 -13.23 0.84
CA VAL A 136 12.84 -13.08 0.62
C VAL A 136 13.34 -14.09 -0.41
N ASP A 137 12.88 -15.34 -0.36
CA ASP A 137 13.27 -16.41 -1.28
C ASP A 137 12.85 -16.13 -2.74
N ARG A 138 11.88 -15.25 -2.95
CA ARG A 138 11.41 -14.80 -4.27
C ARG A 138 12.23 -13.65 -4.87
N LEU A 139 12.92 -12.86 -4.05
CA LEU A 139 13.65 -11.69 -4.51
C LEU A 139 14.67 -12.06 -5.59
N GLY A 140 14.62 -11.32 -6.70
CA GLY A 140 15.47 -11.54 -7.86
C GLY A 140 15.10 -12.75 -8.74
N LYS A 141 14.02 -13.49 -8.42
CA LYS A 141 13.50 -14.62 -9.20
C LYS A 141 12.16 -14.33 -9.86
N VAL A 142 11.28 -13.66 -9.12
CA VAL A 142 9.95 -13.26 -9.58
C VAL A 142 9.75 -11.80 -9.19
N TRP A 143 9.47 -10.97 -10.18
CA TRP A 143 9.31 -9.54 -9.96
C TRP A 143 7.87 -9.21 -9.55
N ALA A 144 7.70 -8.69 -8.35
CA ALA A 144 6.39 -8.34 -7.82
C ALA A 144 5.66 -7.30 -8.68
N ILE A 145 6.40 -6.45 -9.39
CA ILE A 145 5.81 -5.46 -10.29
C ILE A 145 5.03 -6.10 -11.45
N GLU A 146 5.40 -7.31 -11.89
CA GLU A 146 4.70 -8.06 -12.93
C GLU A 146 3.38 -8.66 -12.42
N GLU A 147 3.25 -8.85 -11.10
CA GLU A 147 2.05 -9.36 -10.45
C GLU A 147 1.07 -8.23 -10.05
N LEU A 148 1.43 -6.97 -10.28
CA LEU A 148 0.55 -5.85 -9.99
C LEU A 148 -0.61 -5.79 -10.99
N VAL A 149 -1.79 -5.43 -10.49
CA VAL A 149 -2.99 -5.26 -11.31
C VAL A 149 -3.46 -3.81 -11.23
N HIS A 150 -3.76 -3.22 -12.36
CA HIS A 150 -4.45 -1.94 -12.40
C HIS A 150 -5.90 -2.09 -11.93
N LYS A 151 -6.39 -1.11 -11.21
CA LYS A 151 -7.79 -1.07 -10.79
C LYS A 151 -8.67 -0.62 -11.94
N PRO A 152 -9.65 -1.43 -12.42
CA PRO A 152 -10.58 -1.01 -13.45
C PRO A 152 -11.60 0.02 -12.95
N TYR A 153 -11.85 0.08 -11.63
CA TYR A 153 -12.79 1.01 -11.02
C TYR A 153 -12.09 1.95 -10.04
N PRO A 154 -12.50 3.23 -9.95
CA PRO A 154 -11.90 4.21 -9.03
C PRO A 154 -12.37 4.03 -7.59
N SER A 155 -12.42 2.80 -7.10
CA SER A 155 -12.97 2.41 -5.80
C SER A 155 -12.05 1.50 -4.99
N GLY A 156 -12.46 1.14 -3.79
CA GLY A 156 -11.78 0.11 -2.99
C GLY A 156 -11.79 -1.23 -3.72
N ARG A 157 -10.63 -1.91 -3.86
CA ARG A 157 -10.55 -3.19 -4.59
C ARG A 157 -11.57 -4.24 -4.11
N ALA A 158 -11.95 -4.18 -2.84
CA ALA A 158 -12.94 -5.06 -2.24
C ALA A 158 -14.33 -5.00 -2.91
N SER A 159 -14.66 -3.90 -3.61
CA SER A 159 -15.92 -3.76 -4.35
C SER A 159 -15.87 -4.27 -5.79
N HIS A 160 -14.68 -4.40 -6.38
CA HIS A 160 -14.53 -4.64 -7.83
C HIS A 160 -15.22 -5.91 -8.33
N GLY A 161 -15.13 -7.02 -7.57
CA GLY A 161 -15.74 -8.28 -7.98
C GLY A 161 -17.28 -8.19 -8.08
N ILE A 162 -17.90 -7.45 -7.16
CA ILE A 162 -19.35 -7.25 -7.17
C ILE A 162 -19.77 -6.30 -8.27
N ILE A 163 -19.03 -5.21 -8.49
CA ILE A 163 -19.31 -4.27 -9.57
C ILE A 163 -19.25 -5.00 -10.91
N ARG A 164 -18.18 -5.77 -11.15
CA ARG A 164 -18.02 -6.54 -12.37
C ARG A 164 -19.13 -7.58 -12.57
N LEU A 165 -19.46 -8.33 -11.52
CA LEU A 165 -20.53 -9.32 -11.59
C LEU A 165 -21.89 -8.67 -11.92
N LEU A 166 -22.17 -7.51 -11.34
CA LEU A 166 -23.39 -6.77 -11.66
C LEU A 166 -23.42 -6.32 -13.12
N GLU A 167 -22.32 -5.76 -13.63
CA GLU A 167 -22.19 -5.37 -15.04
C GLU A 167 -22.40 -6.57 -15.98
N GLU A 168 -21.82 -7.72 -15.67
CA GLU A 168 -21.99 -8.97 -16.42
C GLU A 168 -23.47 -9.40 -16.44
N ILE A 169 -24.15 -9.43 -15.30
CA ILE A 169 -25.58 -9.78 -15.19
C ILE A 169 -26.46 -8.83 -16.01
N LEU A 170 -26.22 -7.51 -15.87
CA LEU A 170 -26.99 -6.50 -16.62
C LEU A 170 -26.81 -6.66 -18.13
N SER A 171 -25.60 -6.92 -18.58
CA SER A 171 -25.29 -7.14 -20.00
C SER A 171 -25.91 -8.41 -20.54
N GLU A 172 -25.72 -9.54 -19.85
CA GLU A 172 -26.24 -10.86 -20.28
C GLU A 172 -27.77 -10.89 -20.32
N GLN A 173 -28.41 -10.33 -19.31
CA GLN A 173 -29.88 -10.29 -19.19
C GLN A 173 -30.51 -9.10 -19.92
N LYS A 174 -29.71 -8.22 -20.55
CA LYS A 174 -30.15 -7.00 -21.22
C LYS A 174 -31.05 -6.11 -20.35
N LEU A 175 -30.71 -6.03 -19.05
CA LEU A 175 -31.45 -5.24 -18.06
C LEU A 175 -30.94 -3.79 -18.02
N ASN A 176 -31.89 -2.85 -17.85
CA ASN A 176 -31.56 -1.48 -17.51
C ASN A 176 -31.52 -1.31 -15.97
N PRO A 177 -30.80 -0.34 -15.44
CA PRO A 177 -30.81 -0.05 -14.00
C PRO A 177 -32.20 0.17 -13.41
N SER A 178 -33.14 0.72 -14.20
CA SER A 178 -34.56 0.92 -13.83
C SER A 178 -35.35 -0.38 -13.62
N ASP A 179 -34.89 -1.49 -14.19
CA ASP A 179 -35.54 -2.78 -14.08
C ASP A 179 -35.20 -3.51 -12.77
N ILE A 180 -34.22 -2.97 -12.02
CA ILE A 180 -33.74 -3.56 -10.77
C ILE A 180 -34.61 -3.11 -9.60
N LYS A 181 -35.38 -4.02 -9.03
CA LYS A 181 -36.17 -3.75 -7.81
C LYS A 181 -35.32 -3.79 -6.53
N SER A 182 -34.38 -4.71 -6.46
CA SER A 182 -33.52 -4.88 -5.31
C SER A 182 -32.24 -5.61 -5.69
N LEU A 183 -31.15 -5.32 -4.99
CA LEU A 183 -29.87 -6.00 -5.13
C LEU A 183 -29.42 -6.52 -3.77
N LYS A 184 -29.08 -7.79 -3.68
CA LYS A 184 -28.48 -8.39 -2.48
C LYS A 184 -27.16 -9.05 -2.85
N ALA A 185 -26.04 -8.55 -2.28
CA ALA A 185 -24.73 -9.13 -2.45
C ALA A 185 -24.28 -9.81 -1.15
N SER A 186 -23.93 -11.09 -1.22
CA SER A 186 -23.32 -11.82 -0.11
C SER A 186 -21.81 -11.73 -0.23
N VAL A 187 -21.16 -11.23 0.81
CA VAL A 187 -19.71 -10.96 0.82
C VAL A 187 -19.06 -11.47 2.10
N PRO A 188 -17.76 -11.83 2.07
CA PRO A 188 -17.01 -12.15 3.27
C PRO A 188 -17.01 -10.97 4.27
N PRO A 189 -16.92 -11.25 5.60
CA PRO A 189 -16.93 -10.22 6.63
C PRO A 189 -15.88 -9.11 6.44
N LEU A 190 -14.71 -9.45 5.89
CA LEU A 190 -13.67 -8.48 5.58
C LEU A 190 -14.14 -7.47 4.52
N ILE A 191 -14.76 -7.94 3.44
CA ILE A 191 -15.30 -7.08 2.38
C ILE A 191 -16.36 -6.14 2.95
N LEU A 192 -17.29 -6.69 3.73
CA LEU A 192 -18.33 -5.88 4.41
C LEU A 192 -17.71 -4.78 5.27
N ARG A 193 -16.67 -5.10 6.05
CA ARG A 193 -15.96 -4.12 6.89
C ARG A 193 -15.28 -3.03 6.06
N LEU A 194 -14.71 -3.37 4.92
CA LEU A 194 -13.93 -2.43 4.10
C LEU A 194 -14.82 -1.50 3.26
N VAL A 195 -15.91 -2.00 2.68
CA VAL A 195 -16.70 -1.25 1.69
C VAL A 195 -18.22 -1.31 1.93
N GLY A 196 -18.70 -2.01 2.96
CA GLY A 196 -20.11 -2.20 3.24
C GLY A 196 -20.78 -1.07 4.02
N ARG A 197 -20.23 0.16 3.98
CA ARG A 197 -20.86 1.32 4.63
C ARG A 197 -22.18 1.65 3.99
N SER A 198 -23.10 2.17 4.78
CA SER A 198 -24.42 2.58 4.29
C SER A 198 -24.33 3.74 3.30
N TRP A 199 -25.09 3.65 2.23
CA TRP A 199 -25.27 4.74 1.31
C TRP A 199 -25.96 5.95 1.97
N LYS A 200 -25.51 7.16 1.67
CA LYS A 200 -26.11 8.42 2.08
C LYS A 200 -26.04 9.40 0.91
N LYS A 201 -27.05 10.24 0.75
CA LYS A 201 -27.11 11.23 -0.32
C LYS A 201 -25.92 12.22 -0.32
N SER A 202 -25.30 12.45 0.85
CA SER A 202 -24.22 13.42 1.06
C SER A 202 -22.87 12.75 1.34
N LEU A 203 -22.53 11.67 0.63
CA LEU A 203 -21.19 11.06 0.74
C LEU A 203 -20.11 11.98 0.16
N SER A 204 -19.01 12.16 0.89
CA SER A 204 -17.80 12.73 0.30
C SER A 204 -17.20 11.76 -0.73
N LEU A 205 -16.35 12.25 -1.64
CA LEU A 205 -15.67 11.41 -2.61
C LEU A 205 -14.87 10.27 -1.96
N ALA A 206 -14.24 10.53 -0.82
CA ALA A 206 -13.50 9.52 -0.07
C ALA A 206 -14.43 8.41 0.46
N GLN A 207 -15.62 8.79 0.92
CA GLN A 207 -16.63 7.84 1.40
C GLN A 207 -17.26 7.05 0.24
N ALA A 208 -17.60 7.71 -0.86
CA ALA A 208 -18.17 7.09 -2.05
C ALA A 208 -17.27 5.99 -2.62
N ARG A 209 -15.98 6.26 -2.75
CA ARG A 209 -14.97 5.29 -3.24
C ARG A 209 -14.84 4.02 -2.36
N LEU A 210 -15.33 4.05 -1.15
CA LEU A 210 -15.31 2.94 -0.19
C LEU A 210 -16.72 2.49 0.21
N CYS A 211 -17.74 2.81 -0.57
CA CYS A 211 -19.14 2.48 -0.34
C CYS A 211 -19.62 1.57 -1.47
N LEU A 212 -19.79 0.28 -1.20
CA LEU A 212 -20.26 -0.67 -2.19
C LEU A 212 -21.69 -0.37 -2.69
N PRO A 213 -22.65 0.07 -1.81
CA PRO A 213 -23.99 0.47 -2.24
C PRO A 213 -24.06 1.79 -3.04
N PHE A 214 -22.95 2.53 -3.18
CA PHE A 214 -22.88 3.77 -3.98
C PHE A 214 -22.81 3.46 -5.48
#